data_0bf9c45da216b7ea4bf6d8824836cf9a
#
_entry.id   0bf9c45da216b7ea4bf6d8824836cf9a
#
_cell.length_a   1.000
_cell.length_b   1.000
_cell.length_c   1.000
_cell.angle_alpha   90.00
_cell.angle_beta   90.00
_cell.angle_gamma   90.00
#
_symmetry.space_group_name_H-M   'P 1'
#
loop_
_entity.id
_entity.type
_entity.pdbx_description
1 polymer ?
#
loop_
_entity_poly.entity_id
_entity_poly.type
_entity_poly.pdbx_seq_one_letter_code
_entity_poly.pdbx_strand_id
1 'polypeptide(L)'
;PVIEPSVDVTGISDTNVIFEFTIITKPEVTLGEYKNLKVKKEKAVVTDEEVLHEIEHMRSHMADVVVKENGEVAVGDTAVISFTGVVDGKEIEGGKGENYPLEIGSHSFIPGFEEGVVGMKVGETKDLKLKFPENYVEDLKGKEVTFTVTVNEVKMRVLPEMNKEFFEDLGYDDVTDEAGLKAKVKEELTHQKEHQLEDVFMDKVLEAAAKNMKVEINPEIIDDEVHRMINQYAEQLKMQGMDFNEFMKMTGTKEEDLHKQMEPEAEKRVKYRFMLEKVAEVENISFTKEEIDNKANEMAASYGVTKEELLKAFGSLEVVEYDMKMHKALEILKENN
;
A
#
# COMPACT_ATOMS: atom_id res chain seq x y z
N PRO A 1 30.29 7.18 -14.48
CA PRO A 1 29.34 6.12 -14.89
C PRO A 1 27.99 6.33 -14.23
N VAL A 2 26.90 5.93 -14.91
CA VAL A 2 25.52 6.01 -14.37
C VAL A 2 25.18 4.74 -13.58
N ILE A 3 25.75 3.63 -14.01
CA ILE A 3 25.68 2.32 -13.35
C ILE A 3 27.09 1.80 -13.10
N GLU A 4 27.22 0.78 -12.31
CA GLU A 4 28.51 0.18 -12.01
C GLU A 4 29.17 -0.36 -13.29
N PRO A 5 30.45 -0.02 -13.57
CA PRO A 5 31.13 -0.50 -14.76
C PRO A 5 31.27 -2.02 -14.75
N SER A 6 30.99 -2.67 -15.87
CA SER A 6 31.32 -4.07 -16.04
C SER A 6 32.79 -4.26 -16.34
N VAL A 7 33.39 -5.34 -15.83
CA VAL A 7 34.80 -5.66 -15.98
C VAL A 7 34.93 -7.07 -16.50
N ASP A 8 35.47 -7.20 -17.72
CA ASP A 8 35.72 -8.50 -18.35
C ASP A 8 37.22 -8.77 -18.46
N VAL A 9 37.61 -10.03 -18.27
CA VAL A 9 38.97 -10.48 -18.50
C VAL A 9 39.06 -11.01 -19.94
N THR A 10 39.61 -10.19 -20.82
CA THR A 10 39.69 -10.50 -22.27
C THR A 10 40.96 -11.24 -22.68
N GLY A 11 41.97 -11.29 -21.77
CA GLY A 11 43.19 -12.05 -22.04
C GLY A 11 43.97 -12.35 -20.78
N ILE A 12 44.53 -13.57 -20.75
CA ILE A 12 45.46 -14.02 -19.69
C ILE A 12 46.68 -14.64 -20.35
N SER A 13 47.85 -14.18 -19.96
CA SER A 13 49.13 -14.78 -20.33
C SER A 13 49.99 -14.97 -19.08
N ASP A 14 51.12 -15.62 -19.21
CA ASP A 14 52.06 -15.90 -18.06
C ASP A 14 52.54 -14.61 -17.37
N THR A 15 52.45 -13.46 -18.01
CA THR A 15 52.96 -12.18 -17.52
C THR A 15 51.93 -11.07 -17.47
N ASN A 16 50.76 -11.20 -18.14
CA ASN A 16 49.77 -10.13 -18.26
C ASN A 16 48.34 -10.63 -18.14
N VAL A 17 47.48 -9.83 -17.49
CA VAL A 17 46.03 -9.97 -17.51
C VAL A 17 45.44 -8.69 -18.17
N ILE A 18 44.60 -8.87 -19.16
CA ILE A 18 43.94 -7.77 -19.86
C ILE A 18 42.50 -7.67 -19.35
N PHE A 19 42.15 -6.49 -18.81
CA PHE A 19 40.81 -6.18 -18.37
C PHE A 19 40.18 -5.23 -19.38
N GLU A 20 38.94 -5.48 -19.74
CA GLU A 20 38.10 -4.58 -20.51
C GLU A 20 37.02 -4.00 -19.57
N PHE A 21 36.92 -2.66 -19.55
CA PHE A 21 35.95 -1.95 -18.75
C PHE A 21 34.89 -1.37 -19.67
N THR A 22 33.62 -1.77 -19.48
CA THR A 22 32.49 -1.12 -20.14
C THR A 22 31.89 -0.10 -19.19
N ILE A 23 31.90 1.17 -19.61
CA ILE A 23 31.39 2.29 -18.83
C ILE A 23 30.20 2.90 -19.55
N ILE A 24 29.04 2.89 -18.88
CA ILE A 24 27.83 3.55 -19.38
C ILE A 24 27.77 4.96 -18.80
N THR A 25 27.73 5.94 -19.70
CA THR A 25 27.65 7.35 -19.35
C THR A 25 26.21 7.86 -19.39
N LYS A 26 25.99 9.04 -18.79
CA LYS A 26 24.69 9.70 -18.88
C LYS A 26 24.30 9.94 -20.33
N PRO A 27 23.03 9.70 -20.69
CA PRO A 27 22.53 10.05 -22.02
C PRO A 27 22.46 11.58 -22.19
N GLU A 28 22.50 12.02 -23.43
CA GLU A 28 22.22 13.41 -23.74
C GLU A 28 20.73 13.68 -23.64
N VAL A 29 20.36 14.65 -22.80
CA VAL A 29 18.96 15.01 -22.53
C VAL A 29 18.68 16.38 -23.12
N THR A 30 17.67 16.44 -23.99
CA THR A 30 17.13 17.70 -24.50
C THR A 30 15.74 17.90 -23.89
N LEU A 31 15.59 18.92 -23.03
CA LEU A 31 14.31 19.31 -22.48
C LEU A 31 13.45 19.97 -23.57
N GLY A 32 12.16 19.61 -23.60
CA GLY A 32 11.15 20.41 -24.30
C GLY A 32 10.53 21.43 -23.33
N GLU A 33 9.26 21.76 -23.57
CA GLU A 33 8.49 22.58 -22.61
C GLU A 33 8.24 21.75 -21.34
N TYR A 34 8.70 22.26 -20.20
CA TYR A 34 8.51 21.68 -18.87
C TYR A 34 7.84 22.65 -17.88
N LYS A 35 7.59 23.90 -18.31
CA LYS A 35 6.83 24.93 -17.60
C LYS A 35 5.55 25.24 -18.37
N ASN A 36 4.49 25.64 -17.68
CA ASN A 36 3.19 26.01 -18.27
C ASN A 36 2.53 24.87 -19.09
N LEU A 37 2.61 23.64 -18.59
CA LEU A 37 2.11 22.44 -19.26
C LEU A 37 0.57 22.34 -19.29
N LYS A 38 -0.12 23.29 -18.65
CA LYS A 38 -1.59 23.36 -18.57
C LYS A 38 -2.22 22.13 -17.91
N VAL A 39 -1.52 21.50 -16.98
CA VAL A 39 -2.03 20.42 -16.17
C VAL A 39 -3.03 20.99 -15.15
N LYS A 40 -4.23 20.44 -15.08
CA LYS A 40 -5.23 20.93 -14.13
C LYS A 40 -4.99 20.32 -12.75
N LYS A 41 -4.84 21.17 -11.75
CA LYS A 41 -4.86 20.79 -10.34
C LYS A 41 -6.30 20.66 -9.89
N GLU A 42 -6.71 19.48 -9.46
CA GLU A 42 -8.02 19.24 -8.89
C GLU A 42 -8.07 19.75 -7.44
N LYS A 43 -9.26 20.18 -6.99
CA LYS A 43 -9.45 20.63 -5.61
C LYS A 43 -9.98 19.50 -4.76
N ALA A 44 -9.44 19.35 -3.57
CA ALA A 44 -10.00 18.42 -2.59
C ALA A 44 -11.39 18.90 -2.19
N VAL A 45 -12.37 18.01 -2.29
CA VAL A 45 -13.73 18.22 -1.80
C VAL A 45 -14.07 17.05 -0.91
N VAL A 46 -14.38 17.33 0.35
CA VAL A 46 -14.86 16.36 1.33
C VAL A 46 -16.31 16.66 1.63
N THR A 47 -17.16 15.69 1.37
CA THR A 47 -18.60 15.80 1.64
C THR A 47 -18.91 15.48 3.10
N ASP A 48 -20.03 15.94 3.61
CA ASP A 48 -20.45 15.61 4.97
C ASP A 48 -20.79 14.11 5.10
N GLU A 49 -21.18 13.46 4.01
CA GLU A 49 -21.40 12.00 3.96
C GLU A 49 -20.10 11.21 4.19
N GLU A 50 -19.00 11.63 3.56
CA GLU A 50 -17.68 11.01 3.79
C GLU A 50 -17.21 11.20 5.24
N VAL A 51 -17.45 12.37 5.82
CA VAL A 51 -17.11 12.63 7.24
C VAL A 51 -17.92 11.72 8.17
N LEU A 52 -19.23 11.57 7.92
CA LEU A 52 -20.07 10.69 8.73
C LEU A 52 -19.67 9.22 8.58
N HIS A 53 -19.33 8.80 7.38
CA HIS A 53 -18.86 7.44 7.11
C HIS A 53 -17.56 7.15 7.86
N GLU A 54 -16.60 8.08 7.85
CA GLU A 54 -15.33 7.91 8.57
C GLU A 54 -15.52 7.86 10.09
N ILE A 55 -16.37 8.72 10.63
CA ILE A 55 -16.72 8.69 12.06
C ILE A 55 -17.38 7.36 12.45
N GLU A 56 -18.29 6.85 11.62
CA GLU A 56 -18.93 5.55 11.88
C GLU A 56 -17.93 4.39 11.80
N HIS A 57 -16.97 4.49 10.87
CA HIS A 57 -15.86 3.54 10.77
C HIS A 57 -14.99 3.56 12.04
N MET A 58 -14.60 4.75 12.52
CA MET A 58 -13.87 4.91 13.78
C MET A 58 -14.62 4.32 14.97
N ARG A 59 -15.94 4.58 15.07
CA ARG A 59 -16.81 4.03 16.11
C ARG A 59 -16.89 2.51 16.06
N SER A 60 -16.98 1.96 14.85
CA SER A 60 -17.04 0.51 14.65
C SER A 60 -15.77 -0.21 15.07
N HIS A 61 -14.62 0.43 14.87
CA HIS A 61 -13.33 -0.11 15.32
C HIS A 61 -13.16 -0.09 16.84
N MET A 62 -13.80 0.84 17.53
CA MET A 62 -13.77 0.98 18.98
C MET A 62 -15.01 0.39 19.67
N ALA A 63 -15.83 -0.37 18.92
CA ALA A 63 -17.01 -1.01 19.46
C ALA A 63 -16.66 -2.10 20.48
N ASP A 64 -17.27 -2.04 21.64
CA ASP A 64 -17.21 -3.11 22.64
C ASP A 64 -17.98 -4.35 22.15
N VAL A 65 -17.39 -5.52 22.35
CA VAL A 65 -18.05 -6.79 22.06
C VAL A 65 -18.64 -7.33 23.35
N VAL A 66 -19.95 -7.24 23.51
CA VAL A 66 -20.66 -7.70 24.70
C VAL A 66 -21.52 -8.93 24.42
N VAL A 67 -21.66 -9.80 25.40
CA VAL A 67 -22.56 -10.97 25.31
C VAL A 67 -24.01 -10.50 25.37
N LYS A 68 -24.81 -10.94 24.42
CA LYS A 68 -26.24 -10.64 24.32
C LYS A 68 -27.00 -11.71 25.07
N GLU A 69 -27.21 -11.50 26.37
CA GLU A 69 -27.96 -12.44 27.22
C GLU A 69 -29.41 -12.60 26.73
N ASN A 70 -29.84 -13.84 26.50
CA ASN A 70 -31.20 -14.20 26.00
C ASN A 70 -31.59 -13.51 24.68
N GLY A 71 -30.62 -13.07 23.89
CA GLY A 71 -30.88 -12.41 22.62
C GLY A 71 -31.11 -13.37 21.46
N GLU A 72 -31.85 -12.89 20.47
CA GLU A 72 -31.92 -13.50 19.14
C GLU A 72 -30.75 -12.97 18.29
N VAL A 73 -30.22 -13.85 17.43
CA VAL A 73 -29.19 -13.49 16.47
C VAL A 73 -29.73 -12.47 15.47
N ALA A 74 -29.08 -11.34 15.35
CA ALA A 74 -29.39 -10.29 14.38
C ALA A 74 -28.23 -10.08 13.40
N VAL A 75 -28.50 -9.41 12.30
CA VAL A 75 -27.45 -8.98 11.36
C VAL A 75 -26.52 -8.01 12.07
N GLY A 76 -25.19 -8.20 11.93
CA GLY A 76 -24.15 -7.45 12.63
C GLY A 76 -23.73 -8.06 13.99
N ASP A 77 -24.45 -9.06 14.52
CA ASP A 77 -24.01 -9.79 15.68
C ASP A 77 -22.93 -10.83 15.31
N THR A 78 -22.11 -11.20 16.28
CA THR A 78 -21.23 -12.37 16.18
C THR A 78 -21.89 -13.54 16.90
N ALA A 79 -22.40 -14.51 16.14
CA ALA A 79 -22.92 -15.75 16.68
C ALA A 79 -21.80 -16.78 16.86
N VAL A 80 -21.56 -17.23 18.07
CA VAL A 80 -20.67 -18.36 18.34
C VAL A 80 -21.48 -19.65 18.11
N ILE A 81 -21.20 -20.36 17.04
CA ILE A 81 -21.95 -21.48 16.57
C ILE A 81 -21.15 -22.79 16.59
N SER A 82 -21.86 -23.89 16.78
CA SER A 82 -21.35 -25.21 16.43
C SER A 82 -22.18 -25.74 15.28
N PHE A 83 -21.54 -26.27 14.25
CA PHE A 83 -22.23 -26.74 13.06
C PHE A 83 -21.65 -28.05 12.53
N THR A 84 -22.48 -28.83 11.86
CA THR A 84 -22.09 -30.05 11.14
C THR A 84 -22.83 -30.11 9.81
N GLY A 85 -22.10 -30.15 8.71
CA GLY A 85 -22.65 -30.28 7.36
C GLY A 85 -22.65 -31.70 6.86
N VAL A 86 -23.79 -32.13 6.30
CA VAL A 86 -24.01 -33.50 5.78
C VAL A 86 -24.47 -33.39 4.32
N VAL A 87 -23.79 -34.11 3.41
CA VAL A 87 -24.16 -34.30 2.02
C VAL A 87 -24.36 -35.79 1.76
N ASP A 88 -25.50 -36.19 1.19
CA ASP A 88 -25.83 -37.59 0.89
C ASP A 88 -25.68 -38.54 2.11
N GLY A 89 -25.97 -38.04 3.33
CA GLY A 89 -25.87 -38.80 4.55
C GLY A 89 -24.46 -38.97 5.13
N LYS A 90 -23.48 -38.27 4.58
CA LYS A 90 -22.08 -38.29 5.06
C LYS A 90 -21.64 -36.89 5.49
N GLU A 91 -20.93 -36.82 6.62
CA GLU A 91 -20.27 -35.57 7.02
C GLU A 91 -19.24 -35.16 5.99
N ILE A 92 -19.19 -33.86 5.67
CA ILE A 92 -18.22 -33.31 4.72
C ILE A 92 -16.97 -32.87 5.46
N GLU A 93 -15.82 -33.11 4.86
CA GLU A 93 -14.53 -32.65 5.38
C GLU A 93 -14.50 -31.11 5.39
N GLY A 94 -14.16 -30.51 6.55
CA GLY A 94 -14.24 -29.04 6.74
C GLY A 94 -15.66 -28.52 6.99
N GLY A 95 -16.70 -29.36 6.96
CA GLY A 95 -18.10 -28.97 7.22
C GLY A 95 -18.51 -29.03 8.70
N LYS A 96 -17.56 -29.21 9.62
CA LYS A 96 -17.81 -29.23 11.06
C LYS A 96 -16.99 -28.16 11.76
N GLY A 97 -17.62 -27.41 12.65
CA GLY A 97 -16.99 -26.44 13.54
C GLY A 97 -17.62 -26.43 14.91
N GLU A 98 -16.82 -26.25 15.95
CA GLU A 98 -17.28 -26.10 17.32
C GLU A 98 -16.87 -24.72 17.85
N ASN A 99 -17.80 -24.01 18.46
CA ASN A 99 -17.59 -22.64 18.98
C ASN A 99 -16.99 -21.67 17.97
N TYR A 100 -17.41 -21.79 16.73
CA TYR A 100 -16.92 -20.93 15.65
C TYR A 100 -17.58 -19.55 15.73
N PRO A 101 -16.80 -18.43 15.81
CA PRO A 101 -17.36 -17.10 15.81
C PRO A 101 -17.73 -16.70 14.38
N LEU A 102 -19.01 -16.57 14.10
CA LEU A 102 -19.55 -16.13 12.81
C LEU A 102 -20.16 -14.75 12.94
N GLU A 103 -19.63 -13.78 12.23
CA GLU A 103 -20.23 -12.46 12.07
C GLU A 103 -21.36 -12.53 11.04
N ILE A 104 -22.56 -12.25 11.48
CA ILE A 104 -23.79 -12.34 10.65
C ILE A 104 -23.87 -11.15 9.71
N GLY A 105 -23.84 -11.41 8.41
CA GLY A 105 -23.77 -10.41 7.35
C GLY A 105 -22.38 -10.28 6.72
N SER A 106 -21.39 -11.05 7.19
CA SER A 106 -20.05 -11.09 6.62
C SER A 106 -19.96 -11.79 5.25
N HIS A 107 -20.97 -12.59 4.92
CA HIS A 107 -21.01 -13.48 3.75
C HIS A 107 -19.81 -14.44 3.66
N SER A 108 -19.27 -14.83 4.82
CA SER A 108 -18.15 -15.77 4.91
C SER A 108 -18.56 -17.23 4.74
N PHE A 109 -19.84 -17.52 4.88
CA PHE A 109 -20.42 -18.84 4.65
C PHE A 109 -21.17 -18.91 3.31
N ILE A 110 -21.64 -20.12 2.95
CA ILE A 110 -22.42 -20.31 1.71
C ILE A 110 -23.75 -19.53 1.80
N PRO A 111 -24.28 -19.05 0.67
CA PRO A 111 -25.52 -18.29 0.64
C PRO A 111 -26.69 -19.02 1.33
N GLY A 112 -27.41 -18.28 2.17
CA GLY A 112 -28.53 -18.80 2.95
C GLY A 112 -28.17 -19.33 4.34
N PHE A 113 -26.85 -19.52 4.63
CA PHE A 113 -26.43 -20.02 5.95
C PHE A 113 -26.61 -18.95 7.03
N GLU A 114 -26.07 -17.77 6.84
CA GLU A 114 -26.17 -16.67 7.81
C GLU A 114 -27.61 -16.21 7.99
N GLU A 115 -28.36 -16.12 6.90
CA GLU A 115 -29.80 -15.79 6.93
C GLU A 115 -30.60 -16.83 7.68
N GLY A 116 -30.19 -18.11 7.60
CA GLY A 116 -30.81 -19.21 8.34
C GLY A 116 -30.56 -19.16 9.84
N VAL A 117 -29.47 -18.55 10.28
CA VAL A 117 -29.08 -18.38 11.68
C VAL A 117 -29.74 -17.13 12.29
N VAL A 118 -30.11 -16.14 11.49
CA VAL A 118 -30.83 -14.93 11.97
C VAL A 118 -32.12 -15.35 12.66
N GLY A 119 -32.39 -14.78 13.84
CA GLY A 119 -33.55 -15.06 14.68
C GLY A 119 -33.42 -16.28 15.58
N MET A 120 -32.36 -17.08 15.48
CA MET A 120 -32.09 -18.17 16.42
C MET A 120 -31.68 -17.64 17.79
N LYS A 121 -32.01 -18.38 18.82
CA LYS A 121 -31.69 -18.06 20.22
C LYS A 121 -30.50 -18.87 20.71
N VAL A 122 -29.84 -18.37 21.74
CA VAL A 122 -28.78 -19.11 22.42
C VAL A 122 -29.34 -20.47 22.92
N GLY A 123 -28.61 -21.55 22.61
CA GLY A 123 -28.98 -22.93 22.87
C GLY A 123 -29.92 -23.56 21.84
N GLU A 124 -30.41 -22.82 20.87
CA GLU A 124 -31.27 -23.36 19.81
C GLU A 124 -30.44 -24.13 18.77
N THR A 125 -30.97 -25.24 18.32
CA THR A 125 -30.42 -26.09 17.24
C THR A 125 -31.40 -26.11 16.07
N LYS A 126 -30.91 -25.89 14.86
CA LYS A 126 -31.72 -25.85 13.63
C LYS A 126 -31.02 -26.51 12.48
N ASP A 127 -31.77 -27.22 11.64
CA ASP A 127 -31.27 -27.77 10.39
C ASP A 127 -31.51 -26.81 9.25
N LEU A 128 -30.42 -26.37 8.61
CA LEU A 128 -30.44 -25.50 7.46
C LEU A 128 -30.20 -26.32 6.18
N LYS A 129 -31.21 -26.38 5.31
CA LYS A 129 -31.10 -27.04 4.01
C LYS A 129 -30.66 -26.03 2.97
N LEU A 130 -29.44 -26.18 2.49
CA LEU A 130 -28.77 -25.23 1.60
C LEU A 130 -28.22 -25.97 0.37
N LYS A 131 -27.75 -25.17 -0.60
CA LYS A 131 -27.11 -25.68 -1.80
C LYS A 131 -25.77 -24.97 -1.98
N PHE A 132 -24.72 -25.74 -2.26
CA PHE A 132 -23.43 -25.17 -2.61
C PHE A 132 -23.50 -24.40 -3.93
N PRO A 133 -22.84 -23.23 -4.04
CA PRO A 133 -22.79 -22.48 -5.27
C PRO A 133 -22.03 -23.23 -6.36
N GLU A 134 -22.28 -22.87 -7.64
CA GLU A 134 -21.66 -23.52 -8.80
C GLU A 134 -20.16 -23.26 -8.95
N ASN A 135 -19.65 -22.20 -8.29
CA ASN A 135 -18.23 -21.83 -8.24
C ASN A 135 -17.53 -22.33 -6.98
N TYR A 136 -18.01 -23.44 -6.40
CA TYR A 136 -17.42 -24.07 -5.21
C TYR A 136 -16.48 -25.23 -5.62
N VAL A 137 -15.88 -25.90 -4.62
CA VAL A 137 -14.97 -27.04 -4.86
C VAL A 137 -15.70 -28.11 -5.67
N GLU A 138 -15.02 -28.70 -6.66
CA GLU A 138 -15.57 -29.64 -7.67
C GLU A 138 -16.45 -30.73 -7.05
N ASP A 139 -16.04 -31.29 -5.90
CA ASP A 139 -16.73 -32.39 -5.24
C ASP A 139 -18.05 -31.99 -4.53
N LEU A 140 -18.25 -30.69 -4.30
CA LEU A 140 -19.40 -30.18 -3.54
C LEU A 140 -20.28 -29.22 -4.33
N LYS A 141 -19.78 -28.66 -5.46
CA LYS A 141 -20.52 -27.68 -6.25
C LYS A 141 -21.92 -28.16 -6.65
N GLY A 142 -22.91 -27.32 -6.44
CA GLY A 142 -24.30 -27.59 -6.81
C GLY A 142 -25.00 -28.68 -6.01
N LYS A 143 -24.34 -29.32 -5.03
CA LYS A 143 -24.95 -30.33 -4.18
C LYS A 143 -25.79 -29.72 -3.06
N GLU A 144 -26.83 -30.44 -2.66
CA GLU A 144 -27.61 -30.11 -1.47
C GLU A 144 -26.88 -30.54 -0.20
N VAL A 145 -26.87 -29.66 0.79
CA VAL A 145 -26.27 -29.91 2.10
C VAL A 145 -27.24 -29.56 3.20
N THR A 146 -27.25 -30.36 4.27
CA THR A 146 -27.95 -30.02 5.49
C THR A 146 -26.93 -29.69 6.57
N PHE A 147 -26.96 -28.45 7.07
CA PHE A 147 -26.18 -28.03 8.22
C PHE A 147 -27.04 -28.06 9.47
N THR A 148 -26.67 -28.88 10.43
CA THR A 148 -27.21 -28.81 11.79
C THR A 148 -26.40 -27.75 12.54
N VAL A 149 -27.03 -26.63 12.89
CA VAL A 149 -26.38 -25.47 13.53
C VAL A 149 -26.95 -25.27 14.93
N THR A 150 -26.07 -25.13 15.92
CA THR A 150 -26.40 -24.75 17.29
C THR A 150 -25.77 -23.42 17.63
N VAL A 151 -26.55 -22.48 18.16
CA VAL A 151 -26.05 -21.19 18.65
C VAL A 151 -25.62 -21.35 20.10
N ASN A 152 -24.34 -21.22 20.37
CA ASN A 152 -23.77 -21.36 21.72
C ASN A 152 -23.80 -20.05 22.50
N GLU A 153 -23.48 -18.94 21.81
CA GLU A 153 -23.40 -17.59 22.38
C GLU A 153 -23.72 -16.57 21.29
N VAL A 154 -24.29 -15.46 21.65
CA VAL A 154 -24.46 -14.30 20.73
C VAL A 154 -23.76 -13.11 21.33
N LYS A 155 -22.87 -12.49 20.56
CA LYS A 155 -22.17 -11.28 20.91
C LYS A 155 -22.62 -10.14 20.00
N MET A 156 -22.86 -8.97 20.58
CA MET A 156 -23.20 -7.78 19.81
C MET A 156 -22.10 -6.74 19.96
N ARG A 157 -21.90 -5.97 18.91
CA ARG A 157 -21.04 -4.78 18.97
C ARG A 157 -21.85 -3.60 19.49
N VAL A 158 -21.39 -3.02 20.59
CA VAL A 158 -21.96 -1.78 21.14
C VAL A 158 -21.05 -0.64 20.74
N LEU A 159 -21.56 0.22 19.88
CA LEU A 159 -20.82 1.40 19.44
C LEU A 159 -20.66 2.38 20.63
N PRO A 160 -19.48 2.96 20.82
CA PRO A 160 -19.25 3.95 21.87
C PRO A 160 -20.18 5.15 21.68
N GLU A 161 -20.57 5.78 22.78
CA GLU A 161 -21.29 7.05 22.71
C GLU A 161 -20.37 8.16 22.20
N MET A 162 -20.94 9.12 21.46
CA MET A 162 -20.24 10.30 20.93
C MET A 162 -20.02 11.31 22.06
N ASN A 163 -19.16 10.95 23.01
CA ASN A 163 -18.85 11.74 24.20
C ASN A 163 -17.35 12.06 24.27
N LYS A 164 -16.95 12.84 25.28
CA LYS A 164 -15.59 13.28 25.44
C LYS A 164 -14.58 12.13 25.61
N GLU A 165 -14.95 11.08 26.32
CA GLU A 165 -14.11 9.89 26.51
C GLU A 165 -13.77 9.22 25.18
N PHE A 166 -14.77 9.02 24.31
CA PHE A 166 -14.57 8.51 22.96
C PHE A 166 -13.65 9.39 22.11
N PHE A 167 -13.77 10.73 22.23
CA PHE A 167 -12.91 11.65 21.47
C PHE A 167 -11.44 11.60 21.95
N GLU A 168 -11.24 11.50 23.27
CA GLU A 168 -9.92 11.33 23.88
C GLU A 168 -9.28 10.00 23.46
N ASP A 169 -10.06 8.91 23.43
CA ASP A 169 -9.61 7.58 22.97
C ASP A 169 -9.19 7.59 21.50
N LEU A 170 -9.81 8.45 20.68
CA LEU A 170 -9.39 8.69 19.29
C LEU A 170 -8.16 9.60 19.16
N GLY A 171 -7.67 10.16 20.27
CA GLY A 171 -6.54 11.10 20.31
C GLY A 171 -6.92 12.55 20.02
N TYR A 172 -8.19 12.91 20.12
CA TYR A 172 -8.70 14.27 19.93
C TYR A 172 -8.97 14.96 21.28
N ASP A 173 -7.94 15.23 22.05
CA ASP A 173 -8.03 15.78 23.40
C ASP A 173 -8.70 17.17 23.47
N ASP A 174 -8.70 17.91 22.38
CA ASP A 174 -9.29 19.26 22.23
C ASP A 174 -10.74 19.24 21.75
N VAL A 175 -11.28 18.07 21.40
CA VAL A 175 -12.67 17.91 20.93
C VAL A 175 -13.61 17.65 22.10
N THR A 176 -14.69 18.44 22.18
CA THR A 176 -15.64 18.37 23.30
C THR A 176 -17.04 17.95 22.91
N ASP A 177 -17.36 17.97 21.60
CA ASP A 177 -18.67 17.64 21.08
C ASP A 177 -18.60 17.03 19.66
N GLU A 178 -19.71 16.50 19.18
CA GLU A 178 -19.82 15.88 17.85
C GLU A 178 -19.52 16.86 16.70
N ALA A 179 -19.83 18.13 16.87
CA ALA A 179 -19.55 19.14 15.85
C ALA A 179 -18.05 19.39 15.71
N GLY A 180 -17.32 19.41 16.84
CA GLY A 180 -15.88 19.50 16.89
C GLY A 180 -15.21 18.27 16.24
N LEU A 181 -15.71 17.05 16.53
CA LEU A 181 -15.22 15.84 15.90
C LEU A 181 -15.42 15.87 14.37
N LYS A 182 -16.62 16.25 13.90
CA LYS A 182 -16.88 16.38 12.46
C LYS A 182 -15.95 17.38 11.79
N ALA A 183 -15.69 18.51 12.44
CA ALA A 183 -14.78 19.51 11.91
C ALA A 183 -13.33 18.97 11.81
N LYS A 184 -12.88 18.26 12.82
CA LYS A 184 -11.54 17.67 12.88
C LYS A 184 -11.34 16.57 11.83
N VAL A 185 -12.28 15.62 11.75
CA VAL A 185 -12.25 14.56 10.74
C VAL A 185 -12.34 15.14 9.33
N LYS A 186 -13.13 16.18 9.13
CA LYS A 186 -13.21 16.88 7.83
C LYS A 186 -11.88 17.54 7.45
N GLU A 187 -11.21 18.17 8.40
CA GLU A 187 -9.88 18.74 8.20
C GLU A 187 -8.87 17.67 7.79
N GLU A 188 -8.82 16.55 8.50
CA GLU A 188 -7.90 15.43 8.23
C GLU A 188 -8.16 14.76 6.87
N LEU A 189 -9.43 14.47 6.55
CA LEU A 189 -9.81 13.95 5.24
C LEU A 189 -9.48 14.92 4.11
N THR A 190 -9.67 16.24 4.34
CA THR A 190 -9.33 17.28 3.36
C THR A 190 -7.82 17.28 3.12
N HIS A 191 -7.03 17.30 4.18
CA HIS A 191 -5.58 17.26 4.09
C HIS A 191 -5.07 15.98 3.40
N GLN A 192 -5.65 14.83 3.73
CA GLN A 192 -5.31 13.56 3.07
C GLN A 192 -5.65 13.57 1.57
N LYS A 193 -6.83 14.08 1.20
CA LYS A 193 -7.22 14.24 -0.22
C LYS A 193 -6.34 15.24 -0.94
N GLU A 194 -5.98 16.35 -0.30
CA GLU A 194 -5.06 17.34 -0.88
C GLU A 194 -3.72 16.73 -1.22
N HIS A 195 -3.14 15.92 -0.31
CA HIS A 195 -1.91 15.19 -0.59
C HIS A 195 -2.05 14.21 -1.76
N GLN A 196 -3.10 13.40 -1.76
CA GLN A 196 -3.36 12.46 -2.86
C GLN A 196 -3.50 13.17 -4.21
N LEU A 197 -4.25 14.27 -4.25
CA LEU A 197 -4.44 15.07 -5.47
C LEU A 197 -3.15 15.78 -5.89
N GLU A 198 -2.31 16.15 -4.93
CA GLU A 198 -0.99 16.72 -5.21
C GLU A 198 -0.05 15.71 -5.84
N ASP A 199 -0.03 14.48 -5.33
CA ASP A 199 0.74 13.38 -5.93
C ASP A 199 0.28 13.08 -7.36
N VAL A 200 -1.05 12.97 -7.57
CA VAL A 200 -1.64 12.80 -8.91
C VAL A 200 -1.33 13.96 -9.84
N PHE A 201 -1.34 15.18 -9.33
CA PHE A 201 -0.97 16.37 -10.10
C PHE A 201 0.50 16.31 -10.51
N MET A 202 1.40 15.99 -9.57
CA MET A 202 2.83 15.86 -9.85
C MET A 202 3.12 14.77 -10.87
N ASP A 203 2.47 13.62 -10.77
CA ASP A 203 2.60 12.55 -11.76
C ASP A 203 2.20 13.01 -13.16
N LYS A 204 1.08 13.74 -13.28
CA LYS A 204 0.62 14.32 -14.55
C LYS A 204 1.60 15.36 -15.10
N VAL A 205 2.20 16.20 -14.23
CA VAL A 205 3.21 17.19 -14.63
C VAL A 205 4.48 16.50 -15.11
N LEU A 206 4.98 15.53 -14.38
CA LEU A 206 6.16 14.74 -14.75
C LEU A 206 5.95 14.01 -16.08
N GLU A 207 4.80 13.37 -16.25
CA GLU A 207 4.45 12.68 -17.51
C GLU A 207 4.40 13.66 -18.70
N ALA A 208 3.75 14.80 -18.52
CA ALA A 208 3.64 15.82 -19.57
C ALA A 208 5.00 16.40 -19.94
N ALA A 209 5.85 16.72 -18.95
CA ALA A 209 7.20 17.21 -19.18
C ALA A 209 8.08 16.15 -19.86
N ALA A 210 8.01 14.90 -19.41
CA ALA A 210 8.77 13.79 -19.98
C ALA A 210 8.38 13.47 -21.45
N LYS A 211 7.11 13.67 -21.83
CA LYS A 211 6.66 13.53 -23.23
C LYS A 211 7.31 14.56 -24.16
N ASN A 212 7.63 15.74 -23.66
CA ASN A 212 8.27 16.80 -24.43
C ASN A 212 9.80 16.64 -24.49
N MET A 213 10.38 15.79 -23.66
CA MET A 213 11.81 15.52 -23.58
C MET A 213 12.26 14.53 -24.65
N LYS A 214 13.47 14.74 -25.17
CA LYS A 214 14.17 13.78 -26.04
C LYS A 214 15.36 13.21 -25.28
N VAL A 215 15.40 11.92 -25.16
CA VAL A 215 16.49 11.17 -24.53
C VAL A 215 16.53 9.76 -25.11
N GLU A 216 17.74 9.26 -25.39
CA GLU A 216 17.97 7.85 -25.75
C GLU A 216 18.62 7.19 -24.53
N ILE A 217 17.87 6.34 -23.85
CA ILE A 217 18.31 5.64 -22.64
C ILE A 217 18.92 4.30 -23.05
N ASN A 218 20.13 4.03 -22.59
CA ASN A 218 20.73 2.72 -22.75
C ASN A 218 19.90 1.66 -22.00
N PRO A 219 19.49 0.53 -22.64
CA PRO A 219 18.71 -0.51 -22.00
C PRO A 219 19.30 -1.03 -20.68
N GLU A 220 20.62 -1.09 -20.54
CA GLU A 220 21.28 -1.53 -19.31
C GLU A 220 20.99 -0.61 -18.11
N ILE A 221 20.71 0.69 -18.36
CA ILE A 221 20.30 1.60 -17.27
C ILE A 221 18.88 1.26 -16.79
N ILE A 222 18.01 0.85 -17.73
CA ILE A 222 16.64 0.44 -17.38
C ILE A 222 16.68 -0.88 -16.62
N ASP A 223 17.50 -1.83 -17.09
CA ASP A 223 17.71 -3.12 -16.46
C ASP A 223 18.23 -2.98 -15.01
N ASP A 224 19.23 -2.14 -14.80
CA ASP A 224 19.74 -1.81 -13.45
C ASP A 224 18.64 -1.20 -12.55
N GLU A 225 17.78 -0.35 -13.10
CA GLU A 225 16.64 0.19 -12.34
C GLU A 225 15.60 -0.90 -12.00
N VAL A 226 15.32 -1.82 -12.92
CA VAL A 226 14.45 -2.99 -12.64
C VAL A 226 15.00 -3.81 -11.49
N HIS A 227 16.31 -4.12 -11.51
CA HIS A 227 16.95 -4.85 -10.43
C HIS A 227 16.84 -4.11 -9.08
N ARG A 228 17.00 -2.78 -9.07
CA ARG A 228 16.78 -1.99 -7.85
C ARG A 228 15.34 -2.07 -7.36
N MET A 229 14.36 -1.99 -8.27
CA MET A 229 12.94 -2.11 -7.93
C MET A 229 12.62 -3.49 -7.36
N ILE A 230 13.16 -4.57 -7.94
CA ILE A 230 13.00 -5.94 -7.42
C ILE A 230 13.59 -6.06 -6.03
N ASN A 231 14.80 -5.52 -5.81
CA ASN A 231 15.43 -5.53 -4.50
C ASN A 231 14.63 -4.75 -3.45
N GLN A 232 14.10 -3.57 -3.80
CA GLN A 232 13.22 -2.79 -2.92
C GLN A 232 11.95 -3.58 -2.57
N TYR A 233 11.36 -4.27 -3.54
CA TYR A 233 10.19 -5.11 -3.33
C TYR A 233 10.50 -6.30 -2.40
N ALA A 234 11.65 -6.95 -2.60
CA ALA A 234 12.12 -8.03 -1.72
C ALA A 234 12.33 -7.56 -0.27
N GLU A 235 12.94 -6.38 -0.07
CA GLU A 235 13.09 -5.79 1.27
C GLU A 235 11.74 -5.45 1.91
N GLN A 236 10.78 -4.94 1.13
CA GLN A 236 9.42 -4.65 1.62
C GLN A 236 8.70 -5.93 2.07
N LEU A 237 8.79 -7.02 1.30
CA LEU A 237 8.25 -8.33 1.69
C LEU A 237 8.89 -8.85 2.97
N LYS A 238 10.20 -8.71 3.10
CA LYS A 238 10.95 -9.10 4.30
C LYS A 238 10.51 -8.33 5.55
N MET A 239 10.25 -7.03 5.42
CA MET A 239 9.68 -6.23 6.54
C MET A 239 8.29 -6.72 6.96
N GLN A 240 7.53 -7.31 6.04
CA GLN A 240 6.23 -7.95 6.31
C GLN A 240 6.35 -9.40 6.80
N GLY A 241 7.57 -9.89 7.01
CA GLY A 241 7.85 -11.25 7.49
C GLY A 241 7.77 -12.33 6.41
N MET A 242 7.80 -11.96 5.13
CA MET A 242 7.71 -12.87 4.00
C MET A 242 9.03 -12.92 3.22
N ASP A 243 9.52 -14.12 2.93
CA ASP A 243 10.69 -14.32 2.06
C ASP A 243 10.30 -14.16 0.58
N PHE A 244 11.12 -13.44 -0.17
CA PHE A 244 10.89 -13.17 -1.59
C PHE A 244 10.75 -14.45 -2.44
N ASN A 245 11.61 -15.44 -2.20
CA ASN A 245 11.57 -16.69 -2.97
C ASN A 245 10.33 -17.53 -2.60
N GLU A 246 9.89 -17.48 -1.34
CA GLU A 246 8.65 -18.13 -0.91
C GLU A 246 7.44 -17.47 -1.58
N PHE A 247 7.40 -16.14 -1.60
CA PHE A 247 6.38 -15.38 -2.31
C PHE A 247 6.31 -15.76 -3.80
N MET A 248 7.45 -15.79 -4.50
CA MET A 248 7.54 -16.17 -5.92
C MET A 248 7.03 -17.59 -6.17
N LYS A 249 7.34 -18.55 -5.28
CA LYS A 249 6.83 -19.93 -5.36
C LYS A 249 5.33 -20.00 -5.13
N MET A 250 4.82 -19.25 -4.16
CA MET A 250 3.40 -19.25 -3.81
C MET A 250 2.54 -18.62 -4.92
N THR A 251 3.03 -17.57 -5.56
CA THR A 251 2.33 -16.90 -6.67
C THR A 251 2.56 -17.59 -8.03
N GLY A 252 3.55 -18.49 -8.13
CA GLY A 252 3.95 -19.10 -9.40
C GLY A 252 4.61 -18.13 -10.37
N THR A 253 4.99 -16.93 -9.92
CA THR A 253 5.63 -15.89 -10.73
C THR A 253 7.11 -16.22 -10.91
N LYS A 254 7.63 -16.06 -12.13
CA LYS A 254 9.08 -16.18 -12.40
C LYS A 254 9.74 -14.80 -12.33
N GLU A 255 11.02 -14.79 -11.99
CA GLU A 255 11.80 -13.55 -11.92
C GLU A 255 11.81 -12.80 -13.26
N GLU A 256 11.91 -13.52 -14.38
CA GLU A 256 11.83 -12.95 -15.73
C GLU A 256 10.47 -12.28 -16.02
N ASP A 257 9.37 -12.82 -15.50
CA ASP A 257 8.04 -12.25 -15.67
C ASP A 257 7.87 -10.99 -14.84
N LEU A 258 8.38 -11.01 -13.60
CA LEU A 258 8.42 -9.85 -12.72
C LEU A 258 9.27 -8.72 -13.32
N HIS A 259 10.44 -9.07 -13.88
CA HIS A 259 11.32 -8.15 -14.57
C HIS A 259 10.59 -7.43 -15.71
N LYS A 260 9.92 -8.18 -16.61
CA LYS A 260 9.13 -7.62 -17.72
C LYS A 260 7.96 -6.75 -17.24
N GLN A 261 7.35 -7.09 -16.11
CA GLN A 261 6.26 -6.29 -15.54
C GLN A 261 6.77 -4.95 -14.98
N MET A 262 7.98 -4.92 -14.43
CA MET A 262 8.57 -3.73 -13.84
C MET A 262 9.28 -2.82 -14.87
N GLU A 263 9.68 -3.34 -16.02
CA GLU A 263 10.43 -2.61 -17.05
C GLU A 263 9.78 -1.28 -17.49
N PRO A 264 8.45 -1.21 -17.77
CA PRO A 264 7.83 0.06 -18.17
C PRO A 264 7.88 1.13 -17.07
N GLU A 265 7.74 0.74 -15.82
CA GLU A 265 7.84 1.66 -14.69
C GLU A 265 9.29 2.07 -14.44
N ALA A 266 10.25 1.15 -14.59
CA ALA A 266 11.67 1.45 -14.51
C ALA A 266 12.09 2.46 -15.60
N GLU A 267 11.65 2.28 -16.85
CA GLU A 267 11.90 3.23 -17.93
C GLU A 267 11.34 4.62 -17.59
N LYS A 268 10.12 4.68 -17.04
CA LYS A 268 9.48 5.92 -16.60
C LYS A 268 10.29 6.60 -15.49
N ARG A 269 10.73 5.87 -14.46
CA ARG A 269 11.57 6.38 -13.36
C ARG A 269 12.90 6.92 -13.85
N VAL A 270 13.57 6.20 -14.73
CA VAL A 270 14.84 6.62 -15.31
C VAL A 270 14.65 7.89 -16.15
N LYS A 271 13.58 7.97 -16.94
CA LYS A 271 13.23 9.18 -17.69
C LYS A 271 13.03 10.39 -16.79
N TYR A 272 12.26 10.23 -15.71
CA TYR A 272 12.00 11.30 -14.75
C TYR A 272 13.27 11.73 -14.04
N ARG A 273 14.12 10.79 -13.64
CA ARG A 273 15.42 11.10 -13.05
C ARG A 273 16.28 11.98 -13.96
N PHE A 274 16.48 11.59 -15.21
CA PHE A 274 17.28 12.38 -16.15
C PHE A 274 16.65 13.72 -16.50
N MET A 275 15.33 13.79 -16.57
CA MET A 275 14.60 15.04 -16.75
C MET A 275 14.85 16.00 -15.59
N LEU A 276 14.68 15.54 -14.35
CA LEU A 276 14.90 16.37 -13.15
C LEU A 276 16.36 16.82 -13.03
N GLU A 277 17.32 15.93 -13.31
CA GLU A 277 18.74 16.29 -13.37
C GLU A 277 18.98 17.41 -14.39
N LYS A 278 18.35 17.33 -15.57
CA LYS A 278 18.49 18.34 -16.60
C LYS A 278 17.79 19.65 -16.26
N VAL A 279 16.64 19.58 -15.60
CA VAL A 279 15.97 20.78 -15.05
C VAL A 279 16.86 21.44 -14.01
N ALA A 280 17.45 20.67 -13.09
CA ALA A 280 18.38 21.21 -12.09
C ALA A 280 19.59 21.90 -12.70
N GLU A 281 20.11 21.36 -13.80
CA GLU A 281 21.22 21.98 -14.57
C GLU A 281 20.79 23.30 -15.24
N VAL A 282 19.66 23.29 -15.95
CA VAL A 282 19.15 24.45 -16.70
C VAL A 282 18.74 25.58 -15.76
N GLU A 283 18.13 25.25 -14.61
CA GLU A 283 17.74 26.24 -13.60
C GLU A 283 18.91 26.65 -12.69
N ASN A 284 20.12 26.11 -12.91
CA ASN A 284 21.34 26.41 -12.14
C ASN A 284 21.14 26.17 -10.62
N ILE A 285 20.46 25.09 -10.24
CA ILE A 285 20.19 24.77 -8.84
C ILE A 285 21.51 24.39 -8.14
N SER A 286 21.86 25.14 -7.12
CA SER A 286 23.07 24.92 -6.31
C SER A 286 22.78 25.23 -4.86
N PHE A 287 23.46 24.54 -3.95
CA PHE A 287 23.38 24.75 -2.52
C PHE A 287 24.74 25.03 -1.92
N THR A 288 24.78 25.85 -0.90
CA THR A 288 25.99 26.08 -0.12
C THR A 288 26.34 24.87 0.73
N LYS A 289 27.61 24.77 1.13
CA LYS A 289 28.03 23.68 2.04
C LYS A 289 27.26 23.70 3.36
N GLU A 290 26.89 24.88 3.85
CA GLU A 290 26.12 25.06 5.08
C GLU A 290 24.69 24.51 4.93
N GLU A 291 24.01 24.78 3.81
CA GLU A 291 22.67 24.25 3.51
C GLU A 291 22.68 22.72 3.43
N ILE A 292 23.66 22.14 2.73
CA ILE A 292 23.82 20.69 2.60
C ILE A 292 24.09 20.08 3.98
N ASP A 293 24.93 20.71 4.79
CA ASP A 293 25.27 20.26 6.14
C ASP A 293 24.07 20.27 7.08
N ASN A 294 23.29 21.34 7.02
CA ASN A 294 22.05 21.49 7.77
C ASN A 294 21.03 20.43 7.36
N LYS A 295 20.85 20.19 6.06
CA LYS A 295 19.96 19.15 5.55
C LYS A 295 20.37 17.75 6.02
N ALA A 296 21.67 17.44 5.98
CA ALA A 296 22.18 16.18 6.49
C ALA A 296 21.91 15.99 8.01
N ASN A 297 22.00 17.06 8.80
CA ASN A 297 21.67 17.03 10.23
C ASN A 297 20.16 16.83 10.46
N GLU A 298 19.29 17.49 9.68
CA GLU A 298 17.85 17.31 9.74
C GLU A 298 17.46 15.86 9.40
N MET A 299 18.03 15.31 8.34
CA MET A 299 17.81 13.90 7.95
C MET A 299 18.26 12.95 9.05
N ALA A 300 19.45 13.16 9.62
CA ALA A 300 19.96 12.34 10.72
C ALA A 300 19.02 12.38 11.92
N ALA A 301 18.54 13.57 12.29
CA ALA A 301 17.58 13.73 13.39
C ALA A 301 16.25 13.02 13.13
N SER A 302 15.72 13.07 11.90
CA SER A 302 14.47 12.39 11.55
C SER A 302 14.56 10.86 11.58
N TYR A 303 15.75 10.30 11.31
CA TYR A 303 16.03 8.87 11.45
C TYR A 303 16.50 8.46 12.85
N GLY A 304 16.68 9.39 13.77
CA GLY A 304 17.17 9.10 15.12
C GLY A 304 18.62 8.61 15.17
N VAL A 305 19.44 8.99 14.17
CA VAL A 305 20.85 8.62 14.05
C VAL A 305 21.76 9.85 14.07
N THR A 306 23.06 9.63 14.22
CA THR A 306 24.04 10.70 14.06
C THR A 306 24.29 11.00 12.58
N LYS A 307 24.73 12.22 12.25
CA LYS A 307 25.14 12.57 10.88
C LYS A 307 26.22 11.64 10.34
N GLU A 308 27.15 11.21 11.18
CA GLU A 308 28.23 10.29 10.78
C GLU A 308 27.70 8.92 10.39
N GLU A 309 26.69 8.41 11.12
CA GLU A 309 25.99 7.15 10.78
C GLU A 309 25.16 7.31 9.51
N LEU A 310 24.47 8.44 9.34
CA LEU A 310 23.76 8.75 8.12
C LEU A 310 24.71 8.73 6.91
N LEU A 311 25.85 9.42 6.99
CA LEU A 311 26.82 9.47 5.88
C LEU A 311 27.49 8.13 5.63
N LYS A 312 27.63 7.26 6.61
CA LYS A 312 28.08 5.87 6.37
C LYS A 312 27.07 5.05 5.58
N ALA A 313 25.78 5.28 5.81
CA ALA A 313 24.72 4.59 5.09
C ALA A 313 24.49 5.16 3.69
N PHE A 314 24.54 6.49 3.53
CA PHE A 314 24.27 7.18 2.26
C PHE A 314 25.54 7.40 1.40
N GLY A 315 26.72 7.26 1.95
CA GLY A 315 28.01 7.35 1.27
C GLY A 315 28.68 8.71 1.35
N SER A 316 28.02 9.82 1.03
CA SER A 316 28.64 11.15 1.07
C SER A 316 27.63 12.29 1.13
N LEU A 317 28.11 13.50 1.44
CA LEU A 317 27.30 14.74 1.34
C LEU A 317 26.85 15.06 -0.10
N GLU A 318 27.54 14.54 -1.10
CA GLU A 318 27.15 14.70 -2.51
C GLU A 318 25.81 14.03 -2.81
N VAL A 319 25.49 12.93 -2.14
CA VAL A 319 24.17 12.26 -2.26
C VAL A 319 23.08 13.13 -1.66
N VAL A 320 23.36 13.79 -0.53
CA VAL A 320 22.43 14.74 0.09
C VAL A 320 22.21 15.95 -0.83
N GLU A 321 23.27 16.50 -1.39
CA GLU A 321 23.18 17.61 -2.37
C GLU A 321 22.38 17.21 -3.61
N TYR A 322 22.59 16.00 -4.12
CA TYR A 322 21.84 15.46 -5.24
C TYR A 322 20.34 15.36 -4.92
N ASP A 323 19.98 14.81 -3.77
CA ASP A 323 18.59 14.72 -3.32
C ASP A 323 17.94 16.12 -3.21
N MET A 324 18.64 17.06 -2.59
CA MET A 324 18.18 18.46 -2.49
C MET A 324 17.93 19.08 -3.88
N LYS A 325 18.82 18.81 -4.87
CA LYS A 325 18.66 19.30 -6.25
C LYS A 325 17.45 18.69 -6.92
N MET A 326 17.21 17.39 -6.74
CA MET A 326 16.05 16.71 -7.30
C MET A 326 14.74 17.22 -6.69
N HIS A 327 14.69 17.39 -5.38
CA HIS A 327 13.54 18.01 -4.71
C HIS A 327 13.28 19.43 -5.20
N LYS A 328 14.31 20.26 -5.35
CA LYS A 328 14.14 21.63 -5.84
C LYS A 328 13.69 21.68 -7.29
N ALA A 329 14.17 20.77 -8.13
CA ALA A 329 13.69 20.62 -9.51
C ALA A 329 12.19 20.24 -9.57
N LEU A 330 11.75 19.34 -8.68
CA LEU A 330 10.33 18.99 -8.53
C LEU A 330 9.49 20.19 -8.09
N GLU A 331 9.95 20.97 -7.10
CA GLU A 331 9.27 22.20 -6.67
C GLU A 331 9.11 23.20 -7.83
N ILE A 332 10.17 23.40 -8.63
CA ILE A 332 10.12 24.28 -9.80
C ILE A 332 9.08 23.80 -10.81
N LEU A 333 9.01 22.49 -11.06
CA LEU A 333 7.97 21.93 -11.93
C LEU A 333 6.57 22.17 -11.36
N LYS A 334 6.38 21.95 -10.06
CA LYS A 334 5.11 22.16 -9.37
C LYS A 334 4.64 23.62 -9.41
N GLU A 335 5.53 24.56 -9.11
CA GLU A 335 5.22 26.00 -9.05
C GLU A 335 4.91 26.62 -10.40
N ASN A 336 5.43 26.04 -11.48
CA ASN A 336 5.30 26.57 -12.84
C ASN A 336 4.25 25.85 -13.68
N ASN A 337 3.46 24.95 -13.10
CA ASN A 337 2.41 24.19 -13.77
C ASN A 337 1.14 24.11 -12.92
#